data_4662b276f704c5a74e5ca80dae8b252a
#
_entry.id   4662b276f704c5a74e5ca80dae8b252a
#
_cell.length_a   1.000
_cell.length_b   1.000
_cell.length_c   1.000
_cell.angle_alpha   90.00
_cell.angle_beta   90.00
_cell.angle_gamma   90.00
#
_symmetry.space_group_name_H-M   'P 1'
#
loop_
_entity.id
_entity.type
_entity.pdbx_description
1 polymer ?
#
loop_
_entity_poly.entity_id
_entity_poly.type
_entity_poly.pdbx_seq_one_letter_code
_entity_poly.pdbx_strand_id
1 'polypeptide(L)'
;MIYPTNTGKSGEHLRLTTLESVWIQGKLRMWGRWSYIGGGKTGNMFNLMLTSKKLTKTAINEALRRMKKAGLNKSELEAFLRDMINGKQKSWLAHCTDAEALCIDRVISEVLAEHPGLISVLRQRYEGRGMTKRKMAELLNDAHPKWSLRTCERRIEHWLKVAEFIL
;
A
#
# COMPACT_ATOMS: atom_id res chain seq x y z
N MET A 1 -10.03 5.46 -13.60
CA MET A 1 -10.03 5.24 -12.14
C MET A 1 -11.45 4.86 -11.72
N ILE A 2 -11.63 3.77 -10.98
CA ILE A 2 -12.96 3.30 -10.56
C ILE A 2 -13.15 3.73 -9.10
N TYR A 3 -14.23 4.47 -8.84
CA TYR A 3 -14.62 4.85 -7.48
C TYR A 3 -15.82 4.01 -7.02
N PRO A 4 -16.00 3.80 -5.72
CA PRO A 4 -17.18 3.13 -5.19
C PRO A 4 -18.47 3.88 -5.58
N THR A 5 -19.45 3.17 -6.12
CA THR A 5 -20.75 3.75 -6.50
C THR A 5 -21.72 3.77 -5.32
N ASN A 6 -21.61 2.79 -4.42
CA ASN A 6 -22.44 2.71 -3.22
C ASN A 6 -21.58 3.02 -1.99
N THR A 7 -21.85 4.13 -1.34
CA THR A 7 -21.37 4.40 0.00
C THR A 7 -22.41 3.84 0.96
N GLY A 8 -21.99 3.03 1.91
CA GLY A 8 -22.85 2.41 2.91
C GLY A 8 -23.88 3.39 3.51
N LYS A 9 -25.01 2.87 3.97
CA LYS A 9 -26.11 3.66 4.52
C LYS A 9 -25.60 4.54 5.66
N SER A 10 -25.98 5.81 5.68
CA SER A 10 -25.69 6.71 6.80
C SER A 10 -26.28 6.10 8.07
N GLY A 11 -25.44 5.78 9.05
CA GLY A 11 -25.88 5.17 10.31
C GLY A 11 -25.11 3.91 10.72
N GLU A 12 -24.43 3.22 9.81
CA GLU A 12 -23.52 2.14 10.18
C GLU A 12 -22.27 2.71 10.84
N HIS A 13 -22.19 2.54 12.14
CA HIS A 13 -21.01 2.90 12.92
C HIS A 13 -19.93 1.83 12.76
N LEU A 14 -19.38 1.70 11.55
CA LEU A 14 -18.22 0.90 11.26
C LEU A 14 -17.01 1.56 11.95
N ARG A 15 -16.64 1.09 13.12
CA ARG A 15 -15.51 1.62 13.88
C ARG A 15 -14.59 0.48 14.29
N LEU A 16 -13.42 0.46 13.68
CA LEU A 16 -12.29 -0.24 14.24
C LEU A 16 -11.85 0.46 15.53
N THR A 17 -11.36 -0.30 16.50
CA THR A 17 -10.62 0.30 17.62
C THR A 17 -9.36 1.00 17.07
N THR A 18 -8.80 1.93 17.83
CA THR A 18 -7.61 2.67 17.40
C THR A 18 -6.44 1.73 17.11
N LEU A 19 -6.28 0.67 17.91
CA LEU A 19 -5.20 -0.31 17.72
C LEU A 19 -5.39 -1.15 16.46
N GLU A 20 -6.60 -1.63 16.19
CA GLU A 20 -6.93 -2.36 14.97
C GLU A 20 -6.70 -1.50 13.73
N SER A 21 -7.17 -0.25 13.73
CA SER A 21 -6.97 0.68 12.62
C SER A 21 -5.48 0.92 12.35
N VAL A 22 -4.68 1.17 13.40
CA VAL A 22 -3.23 1.36 13.25
C VAL A 22 -2.55 0.11 12.71
N TRP A 23 -2.96 -1.08 13.19
CA TRP A 23 -2.40 -2.35 12.75
C TRP A 23 -2.72 -2.62 11.26
N ILE A 24 -3.99 -2.50 10.84
CA ILE A 24 -4.42 -2.69 9.45
C ILE A 24 -3.71 -1.70 8.53
N GLN A 25 -3.67 -0.42 8.88
CA GLN A 25 -2.97 0.60 8.09
C GLN A 25 -1.47 0.31 7.98
N GLY A 26 -0.86 -0.23 9.03
CA GLY A 26 0.52 -0.71 9.03
C GLY A 26 0.73 -1.83 8.00
N LYS A 27 -0.12 -2.86 8.04
CA LYS A 27 -0.10 -3.98 7.09
C LYS A 27 -0.35 -3.53 5.64
N LEU A 28 -1.31 -2.64 5.42
CA LEU A 28 -1.59 -2.08 4.09
C LEU A 28 -0.42 -1.26 3.53
N ARG A 29 0.30 -0.50 4.37
CA ARG A 29 1.52 0.22 3.95
C ARG A 29 2.63 -0.73 3.54
N MET A 30 2.83 -1.80 4.30
CA MET A 30 3.84 -2.83 3.98
C MET A 30 3.49 -3.52 2.66
N TRP A 31 2.25 -3.96 2.49
CA TRP A 31 1.73 -4.55 1.25
C TRP A 31 1.86 -3.59 0.05
N GLY A 32 1.48 -2.33 0.21
CA GLY A 32 1.55 -1.35 -0.86
C GLY A 32 2.99 -1.06 -1.32
N ARG A 33 3.96 -1.05 -0.40
CA ARG A 33 5.39 -0.96 -0.74
C ARG A 33 5.88 -2.20 -1.47
N TRP A 34 5.53 -3.38 -0.98
CA TRP A 34 5.85 -4.66 -1.60
C TRP A 34 5.27 -4.75 -3.02
N SER A 35 3.99 -4.44 -3.20
CA SER A 35 3.31 -4.43 -4.49
C SER A 35 4.00 -3.53 -5.51
N TYR A 36 4.45 -2.35 -5.09
CA TYR A 36 5.15 -1.40 -5.95
C TYR A 36 6.57 -1.84 -6.31
N ILE A 37 7.30 -2.45 -5.37
CA ILE A 37 8.71 -2.80 -5.56
C ILE A 37 8.86 -4.03 -6.43
N GLY A 38 7.97 -4.98 -6.34
CA GLY A 38 8.13 -6.21 -7.12
C GLY A 38 7.00 -7.22 -6.99
N GLY A 39 5.93 -6.87 -6.30
CA GLY A 39 4.72 -7.68 -6.19
C GLY A 39 3.93 -7.67 -7.49
N GLY A 40 4.48 -8.22 -8.52
CA GLY A 40 3.82 -8.35 -9.81
C GLY A 40 4.18 -9.68 -10.46
N LYS A 41 3.77 -9.88 -11.72
CA LYS A 41 3.94 -11.10 -12.53
C LYS A 41 5.40 -11.64 -12.64
N THR A 42 6.39 -10.90 -12.16
CA THR A 42 7.81 -11.24 -12.27
C THR A 42 8.47 -11.71 -10.96
N GLY A 43 7.71 -11.95 -9.90
CA GLY A 43 8.28 -12.26 -8.59
C GLY A 43 8.96 -11.06 -7.94
N ASN A 44 9.21 -11.14 -6.64
CA ASN A 44 9.91 -10.07 -5.96
C ASN A 44 11.37 -10.03 -6.39
N MET A 45 11.76 -8.97 -7.10
CA MET A 45 13.15 -8.76 -7.53
C MET A 45 14.12 -8.79 -6.34
N PHE A 46 13.65 -8.43 -5.14
CA PHE A 46 14.40 -8.53 -3.89
C PHE A 46 14.68 -9.96 -3.49
N ASN A 47 13.69 -10.86 -3.56
CA ASN A 47 13.89 -12.26 -3.24
C ASN A 47 14.81 -12.94 -4.26
N LEU A 48 14.69 -12.59 -5.55
CA LEU A 48 15.63 -13.00 -6.58
C LEU A 48 17.05 -12.49 -6.30
N MET A 49 17.21 -11.27 -5.82
CA MET A 49 18.50 -10.70 -5.43
C MET A 49 19.06 -11.38 -4.18
N LEU A 50 18.23 -11.66 -3.18
CA LEU A 50 18.64 -12.33 -1.94
C LEU A 50 19.00 -13.81 -2.18
N THR A 51 18.30 -14.50 -3.08
CA THR A 51 18.54 -15.91 -3.38
C THR A 51 19.70 -16.12 -4.36
N SER A 52 19.97 -15.17 -5.26
CA SER A 52 20.96 -15.34 -6.33
C SER A 52 22.42 -15.20 -5.89
N LYS A 53 22.71 -14.79 -4.66
CA LYS A 53 24.06 -14.51 -4.12
C LYS A 53 24.96 -13.63 -5.01
N LYS A 54 24.51 -13.21 -6.19
CA LYS A 54 25.22 -12.37 -7.17
C LYS A 54 24.56 -11.00 -7.23
N LEU A 55 24.86 -10.17 -6.25
CA LEU A 55 24.40 -8.77 -6.25
C LEU A 55 25.30 -7.95 -7.19
N THR A 56 24.80 -7.63 -8.38
CA THR A 56 25.48 -6.66 -9.24
C THR A 56 25.18 -5.24 -8.73
N LYS A 57 26.15 -4.32 -8.85
CA LYS A 57 25.96 -2.90 -8.49
C LYS A 57 24.74 -2.29 -9.18
N THR A 58 24.47 -2.68 -10.42
CA THR A 58 23.31 -2.22 -11.21
C THR A 58 21.98 -2.65 -10.60
N ALA A 59 21.89 -3.92 -10.17
CA ALA A 59 20.69 -4.44 -9.52
C ALA A 59 20.43 -3.78 -8.17
N ILE A 60 21.48 -3.53 -7.38
CA ILE A 60 21.39 -2.80 -6.11
C ILE A 60 20.89 -1.38 -6.35
N ASN A 61 21.46 -0.65 -7.30
CA ASN A 61 21.05 0.71 -7.59
C ASN A 61 19.59 0.82 -8.08
N GLU A 62 19.15 -0.12 -8.92
CA GLU A 62 17.75 -0.15 -9.36
C GLU A 62 16.79 -0.46 -8.21
N ALA A 63 17.16 -1.40 -7.34
CA ALA A 63 16.41 -1.70 -6.14
C ALA A 63 16.28 -0.47 -5.23
N LEU A 64 17.40 0.21 -4.95
CA LEU A 64 17.41 1.45 -4.16
C LEU A 64 16.55 2.54 -4.79
N ARG A 65 16.60 2.69 -6.12
CA ARG A 65 15.78 3.65 -6.84
C ARG A 65 14.28 3.35 -6.66
N ARG A 66 13.88 2.09 -6.74
CA ARG A 66 12.49 1.66 -6.52
C ARG A 66 12.06 1.86 -5.09
N MET A 67 12.89 1.51 -4.12
CA MET A 67 12.61 1.71 -2.69
C MET A 67 12.45 3.19 -2.36
N LYS A 68 13.30 4.06 -2.90
CA LYS A 68 13.17 5.52 -2.75
C LYS A 68 11.86 6.02 -3.35
N LYS A 69 11.45 5.54 -4.52
CA LYS A 69 10.15 5.83 -5.14
C LYS A 69 8.98 5.31 -4.31
N ALA A 70 9.15 4.17 -3.63
CA ALA A 70 8.18 3.62 -2.70
C ALA A 70 8.07 4.41 -1.37
N GLY A 71 8.81 5.51 -1.23
CA GLY A 71 8.71 6.42 -0.10
C GLY A 71 9.55 6.04 1.11
N LEU A 72 10.54 5.15 0.96
CA LEU A 72 11.50 4.87 2.01
C LEU A 72 12.46 6.04 2.19
N ASN A 73 12.71 6.42 3.43
CA ASN A 73 13.67 7.48 3.73
C ASN A 73 15.12 6.94 3.71
N LYS A 74 16.10 7.85 3.80
CA LYS A 74 17.52 7.49 3.70
C LYS A 74 17.96 6.52 4.80
N SER A 75 17.48 6.71 6.03
CA SER A 75 17.85 5.85 7.16
C SER A 75 17.28 4.43 7.02
N GLU A 76 16.06 4.28 6.52
CA GLU A 76 15.44 2.99 6.21
C GLU A 76 16.19 2.26 5.09
N LEU A 77 16.64 2.99 4.07
CA LEU A 77 17.46 2.46 2.98
C LEU A 77 18.84 1.98 3.47
N GLU A 78 19.49 2.76 4.31
CA GLU A 78 20.79 2.40 4.89
C GLU A 78 20.68 1.17 5.82
N ALA A 79 19.62 1.13 6.65
CA ALA A 79 19.36 -0.04 7.50
C ALA A 79 19.11 -1.30 6.66
N PHE A 80 18.27 -1.21 5.62
CA PHE A 80 18.01 -2.31 4.70
C PHE A 80 19.29 -2.81 4.01
N LEU A 81 20.13 -1.89 3.50
CA LEU A 81 21.40 -2.26 2.87
C LEU A 81 22.37 -2.96 3.85
N ARG A 82 22.45 -2.45 5.07
CA ARG A 82 23.29 -3.03 6.12
C ARG A 82 22.82 -4.44 6.46
N ASP A 83 21.52 -4.65 6.61
CA ASP A 83 20.94 -5.95 6.90
C ASP A 83 21.15 -6.95 5.74
N MET A 84 21.05 -6.47 4.51
CA MET A 84 21.30 -7.26 3.31
C MET A 84 22.78 -7.69 3.19
N ILE A 85 23.72 -6.76 3.44
CA ILE A 85 25.16 -7.04 3.39
C ILE A 85 25.57 -8.01 4.50
N ASN A 86 24.98 -7.88 5.68
CA ASN A 86 25.26 -8.71 6.85
C ASN A 86 24.54 -10.07 6.87
N GLY A 87 23.78 -10.38 5.81
CA GLY A 87 22.99 -11.62 5.72
C GLY A 87 21.86 -11.72 6.75
N LYS A 88 21.56 -10.65 7.46
CA LYS A 88 20.49 -10.57 8.45
C LYS A 88 19.20 -10.17 7.74
N GLN A 89 18.35 -11.14 7.42
CA GLN A 89 17.03 -10.94 6.78
C GLN A 89 16.00 -10.21 7.67
N LYS A 90 16.41 -9.40 8.63
CA LYS A 90 15.51 -8.77 9.60
C LYS A 90 15.41 -7.27 9.46
N SER A 91 15.17 -6.77 8.25
CA SER A 91 14.59 -5.43 8.12
C SER A 91 13.07 -5.53 8.10
N TRP A 92 12.49 -5.80 9.25
CA TRP A 92 11.04 -5.87 9.45
C TRP A 92 10.34 -4.50 9.34
N LEU A 93 11.09 -3.41 9.36
CA LEU A 93 10.58 -2.04 9.39
C LEU A 93 10.04 -1.52 8.06
N ALA A 94 10.45 -2.07 6.94
CA ALA A 94 10.13 -1.50 5.63
C ALA A 94 9.29 -2.40 4.72
N HIS A 95 9.34 -3.72 4.92
CA HIS A 95 8.74 -4.70 4.01
C HIS A 95 8.15 -5.88 4.78
N CYS A 96 6.98 -6.35 4.32
CA CYS A 96 6.51 -7.69 4.68
C CYS A 96 7.25 -8.75 3.86
N THR A 97 7.27 -9.97 4.36
CA THR A 97 7.71 -11.13 3.58
C THR A 97 6.78 -11.33 2.38
N ASP A 98 7.25 -12.00 1.32
CA ASP A 98 6.38 -12.32 0.18
C ASP A 98 5.16 -13.14 0.59
N ALA A 99 5.32 -14.07 1.53
CA ALA A 99 4.21 -14.86 2.05
C ALA A 99 3.15 -14.00 2.74
N GLU A 100 3.57 -13.05 3.59
CA GLU A 100 2.65 -12.10 4.24
C GLU A 100 1.99 -11.17 3.22
N ALA A 101 2.77 -10.65 2.27
CA ALA A 101 2.25 -9.75 1.25
C ALA A 101 1.25 -10.43 0.32
N LEU A 102 1.52 -11.66 -0.10
CA LEU A 102 0.59 -12.47 -0.90
C LEU A 102 -0.66 -12.83 -0.11
N CYS A 103 -0.53 -13.09 1.19
CA CYS A 103 -1.69 -13.30 2.06
C CYS A 103 -2.57 -12.04 2.11
N ILE A 104 -1.98 -10.86 2.32
CA ILE A 104 -2.71 -9.59 2.33
C ILE A 104 -3.36 -9.32 0.95
N ASP A 105 -2.62 -9.54 -0.14
CA ASP A 105 -3.13 -9.34 -1.50
C ASP A 105 -4.33 -10.26 -1.80
N ARG A 106 -4.25 -11.51 -1.36
CA ARG A 106 -5.36 -12.46 -1.45
C ARG A 106 -6.57 -11.99 -0.66
N VAL A 107 -6.38 -11.62 0.62
CA VAL A 107 -7.47 -11.11 1.47
C VAL A 107 -8.13 -9.89 0.83
N ILE A 108 -7.36 -8.91 0.35
CA ILE A 108 -7.89 -7.74 -0.35
C ILE A 108 -8.71 -8.16 -1.58
N SER A 109 -8.19 -9.10 -2.37
CA SER A 109 -8.83 -9.52 -3.61
C SER A 109 -10.09 -10.34 -3.37
N GLU A 110 -10.10 -11.22 -2.37
CA GLU A 110 -11.24 -12.08 -2.04
C GLU A 110 -12.33 -11.31 -1.30
N VAL A 111 -11.95 -10.59 -0.26
CA VAL A 111 -12.91 -9.89 0.63
C VAL A 111 -13.54 -8.68 -0.05
N LEU A 112 -12.78 -7.97 -0.88
CA LEU A 112 -13.28 -6.81 -1.63
C LEU A 112 -13.60 -7.13 -3.10
N ALA A 113 -13.78 -8.41 -3.47
CA ALA A 113 -14.07 -8.83 -4.84
C ALA A 113 -15.27 -8.11 -5.46
N GLU A 114 -16.33 -7.92 -4.67
CA GLU A 114 -17.56 -7.22 -5.09
C GLU A 114 -17.42 -5.68 -5.06
N HIS A 115 -16.30 -5.17 -4.54
CA HIS A 115 -16.07 -3.73 -4.34
C HIS A 115 -14.80 -3.24 -5.04
N PRO A 116 -14.68 -3.33 -6.38
CA PRO A 116 -13.46 -2.95 -7.11
C PRO A 116 -13.07 -1.49 -6.90
N GLY A 117 -14.03 -0.62 -6.61
CA GLY A 117 -13.79 0.77 -6.27
C GLY A 117 -13.01 0.93 -4.96
N LEU A 118 -13.28 0.10 -3.93
CA LEU A 118 -12.52 0.13 -2.67
C LEU A 118 -11.10 -0.38 -2.86
N ILE A 119 -10.89 -1.42 -3.68
CA ILE A 119 -9.55 -1.89 -4.05
C ILE A 119 -8.77 -0.76 -4.73
N SER A 120 -9.40 -0.04 -5.66
CA SER A 120 -8.78 1.10 -6.35
C SER A 120 -8.37 2.21 -5.37
N VAL A 121 -9.22 2.54 -4.40
CA VAL A 121 -8.95 3.54 -3.36
C VAL A 121 -7.80 3.10 -2.45
N LEU A 122 -7.77 1.82 -2.04
CA LEU A 122 -6.65 1.27 -1.24
C LEU A 122 -5.33 1.32 -2.02
N ARG A 123 -5.32 0.91 -3.28
CA ARG A 123 -4.10 0.99 -4.12
C ARG A 123 -3.60 2.41 -4.25
N GLN A 124 -4.46 3.38 -4.53
CA GLN A 124 -4.06 4.79 -4.59
C GLN A 124 -3.46 5.28 -3.27
N ARG A 125 -4.03 4.85 -2.15
CA ARG A 125 -3.62 5.30 -0.82
C ARG A 125 -2.30 4.68 -0.38
N TYR A 126 -2.07 3.40 -0.69
CA TYR A 126 -0.99 2.61 -0.09
C TYR A 126 0.08 2.14 -1.07
N GLU A 127 -0.22 2.01 -2.38
CA GLU A 127 0.74 1.51 -3.36
C GLU A 127 1.89 2.51 -3.57
N GLY A 128 3.11 2.01 -3.50
CA GLY A 128 4.32 2.81 -3.62
C GLY A 128 4.46 3.81 -2.49
N ARG A 129 4.62 5.09 -2.85
CA ARG A 129 4.64 6.20 -1.90
C ARG A 129 3.25 6.51 -1.35
N GLY A 130 2.23 6.03 -2.04
CA GLY A 130 0.84 6.33 -1.75
C GLY A 130 0.47 7.80 -1.99
N MET A 131 -0.81 8.06 -2.12
CA MET A 131 -1.32 9.42 -2.21
C MET A 131 -1.81 9.91 -0.85
N THR A 132 -1.68 11.21 -0.59
CA THR A 132 -2.35 11.83 0.55
C THR A 132 -3.87 11.85 0.31
N LYS A 133 -4.66 11.78 1.38
CA LYS A 133 -6.13 11.87 1.30
C LYS A 133 -6.57 13.12 0.52
N ARG A 134 -5.88 14.24 0.75
CA ARG A 134 -6.14 15.50 0.05
C ARG A 134 -5.92 15.37 -1.45
N LYS A 135 -4.79 14.80 -1.89
CA LYS A 135 -4.51 14.59 -3.32
C LYS A 135 -5.54 13.67 -3.99
N MET A 136 -5.97 12.61 -3.28
CA MET A 136 -7.03 11.73 -3.75
C MET A 136 -8.36 12.50 -3.89
N ALA A 137 -8.67 13.38 -2.94
CA ALA A 137 -9.88 14.21 -2.99
C ALA A 137 -9.84 15.24 -4.13
N GLU A 138 -8.69 15.83 -4.42
CA GLU A 138 -8.49 16.72 -5.58
C GLU A 138 -8.78 15.97 -6.89
N LEU A 139 -8.21 14.76 -7.07
CA LEU A 139 -8.46 13.94 -8.26
C LEU A 139 -9.93 13.50 -8.36
N LEU A 140 -10.58 13.24 -7.23
CA LEU A 140 -12.00 12.93 -7.21
C LEU A 140 -12.86 14.15 -7.59
N ASN A 141 -12.46 15.34 -7.15
CA ASN A 141 -13.14 16.59 -7.49
C ASN A 141 -12.99 16.92 -8.98
N ASP A 142 -11.81 16.69 -9.56
CA ASP A 142 -11.57 16.85 -11.01
C ASP A 142 -12.48 15.90 -11.82
N ALA A 143 -12.69 14.67 -11.35
CA ALA A 143 -13.58 13.70 -11.97
C ALA A 143 -15.09 14.03 -11.75
N HIS A 144 -15.41 14.74 -10.68
CA HIS A 144 -16.78 15.10 -10.30
C HIS A 144 -16.89 16.60 -9.95
N PRO A 145 -16.84 17.50 -10.95
CA PRO A 145 -16.81 18.96 -10.70
C PRO A 145 -18.04 19.52 -9.95
N LYS A 146 -19.14 18.78 -9.93
CA LYS A 146 -20.36 19.15 -9.20
C LYS A 146 -20.24 18.97 -7.68
N TRP A 147 -19.23 18.24 -7.20
CA TRP A 147 -19.01 18.00 -5.78
C TRP A 147 -18.03 19.04 -5.22
N SER A 148 -18.26 19.51 -4.02
CA SER A 148 -17.27 20.34 -3.35
C SER A 148 -16.04 19.50 -2.94
N LEU A 149 -14.87 20.12 -2.86
CA LEU A 149 -13.64 19.45 -2.40
C LEU A 149 -13.86 18.81 -1.02
N ARG A 150 -14.55 19.48 -0.11
CA ARG A 150 -14.90 18.94 1.21
C ARG A 150 -15.77 17.68 1.13
N THR A 151 -16.68 17.62 0.16
CA THR A 151 -17.47 16.42 -0.10
C THR A 151 -16.58 15.28 -0.57
N CYS A 152 -15.63 15.56 -1.46
CA CYS A 152 -14.65 14.58 -1.96
C CYS A 152 -13.74 14.06 -0.83
N GLU A 153 -13.25 14.94 0.05
CA GLU A 153 -12.44 14.55 1.22
C GLU A 153 -13.21 13.59 2.15
N ARG A 154 -14.47 13.92 2.46
CA ARG A 154 -15.33 13.06 3.29
C ARG A 154 -15.59 11.70 2.65
N ARG A 155 -15.80 11.64 1.33
CA ARG A 155 -16.00 10.39 0.59
C ARG A 155 -14.75 9.53 0.60
N ILE A 156 -13.58 10.10 0.31
CA ILE A 156 -12.30 9.38 0.37
C ILE A 156 -12.06 8.82 1.78
N GLU A 157 -12.28 9.64 2.82
CA GLU A 157 -12.11 9.19 4.20
C GLU A 157 -13.09 8.05 4.54
N HIS A 158 -14.33 8.17 4.14
CA HIS A 158 -15.35 7.14 4.36
C HIS A 158 -15.00 5.83 3.64
N TRP A 159 -14.64 5.88 2.36
CA TRP A 159 -14.27 4.69 1.59
C TRP A 159 -13.03 3.97 2.17
N LEU A 160 -12.05 4.73 2.63
CA LEU A 160 -10.90 4.14 3.29
C LEU A 160 -11.29 3.45 4.60
N LYS A 161 -12.14 4.08 5.43
CA LYS A 161 -12.64 3.48 6.68
C LYS A 161 -13.45 2.22 6.41
N VAL A 162 -14.31 2.23 5.41
CA VAL A 162 -15.09 1.04 5.01
C VAL A 162 -14.17 -0.08 4.56
N ALA A 163 -13.20 0.22 3.69
CA ALA A 163 -12.25 -0.78 3.21
C ALA A 163 -11.39 -1.37 4.34
N GLU A 164 -10.91 -0.52 5.25
CA GLU A 164 -10.12 -0.94 6.43
C GLU A 164 -10.96 -1.77 7.42
N PHE A 165 -12.26 -1.49 7.52
CA PHE A 165 -13.16 -2.23 8.40
C PHE A 165 -13.52 -3.63 7.86
N ILE A 166 -13.68 -3.76 6.55
CA ILE A 166 -14.04 -5.02 5.90
C ILE A 166 -12.84 -6.00 5.91
N LEU A 167 -11.60 -5.49 5.88
CA LEU A 167 -10.36 -6.27 5.92
C LEU A 167 -10.01 -6.77 7.32
#